data_8c825b9f257f640e623b3c1af07feccb
#
_entry.id   8c825b9f257f640e623b3c1af07feccb
#
_cell.length_a   1.000
_cell.length_b   1.000
_cell.length_c   1.000
_cell.angle_alpha   90.00
_cell.angle_beta   90.00
_cell.angle_gamma   90.00
#
_symmetry.space_group_name_H-M   'P 1'
#
loop_
_entity.id
_entity.type
_entity.pdbx_description
1 polymer ?
#
loop_
_entity_poly.entity_id
_entity_poly.type
_entity_poly.pdbx_seq_one_letter_code
_entity_poly.pdbx_strand_id
1 'polypeptide(L)'
;MVKVLIVENEGLFRDMLKISLGSIPNMEIVDAVSDGHAAIQTSSQLQPDVVLMDIELGGDPNGIEAGRTIKSNHPEMGMILLSAHKEREYVSMIASDDLSGWSYVLKQSVTDAGALVRAIEGAACGLAVMDQGVVNSMKPRRGSDTAGLTPRQQEVLSMMAKGYNNSSIAENLVLGTKSVENYINAIYQELHLGHNGNLHPRVQVVLTYIRDSA
;
A
#
# COMPACT_ATOMS: atom_id res chain seq x y z
N MET A 1 -2.75 -9.92 -16.01
CA MET A 1 -3.40 -8.60 -16.10
C MET A 1 -4.06 -8.36 -14.76
N VAL A 2 -3.78 -7.24 -14.11
CA VAL A 2 -4.32 -6.91 -12.78
C VAL A 2 -5.67 -6.24 -12.94
N LYS A 3 -6.71 -6.81 -12.34
CA LYS A 3 -8.07 -6.28 -12.33
C LYS A 3 -8.26 -5.28 -11.18
N VAL A 4 -8.64 -4.06 -11.50
CA VAL A 4 -8.77 -2.97 -10.54
C VAL A 4 -10.20 -2.47 -10.49
N LEU A 5 -10.79 -2.42 -9.29
CA LEU A 5 -12.02 -1.69 -9.01
C LEU A 5 -11.66 -0.31 -8.43
N ILE A 6 -12.25 0.73 -9.01
CA ILE A 6 -12.11 2.11 -8.49
C ILE A 6 -13.35 2.47 -7.70
N VAL A 7 -13.15 2.99 -6.48
CA VAL A 7 -14.22 3.48 -5.60
C VAL A 7 -13.91 4.92 -5.22
N GLU A 8 -14.66 5.86 -5.78
CA GLU A 8 -14.40 7.30 -5.66
C GLU A 8 -15.71 8.08 -5.87
N ASN A 9 -16.11 8.90 -4.90
CA ASN A 9 -17.35 9.65 -4.99
C ASN A 9 -17.26 10.86 -5.93
N GLU A 10 -16.07 11.47 -6.07
CA GLU A 10 -15.85 12.63 -6.93
C GLU A 10 -15.74 12.20 -8.41
N GLY A 11 -16.77 12.53 -9.20
CA GLY A 11 -16.91 12.05 -10.58
C GLY A 11 -15.71 12.38 -11.47
N LEU A 12 -15.19 13.63 -11.39
CA LEU A 12 -14.06 14.07 -12.20
C LEU A 12 -12.78 13.27 -11.86
N PHE A 13 -12.52 13.08 -10.56
CA PHE A 13 -11.34 12.33 -10.12
C PHE A 13 -11.47 10.85 -10.47
N ARG A 14 -12.65 10.26 -10.33
CA ARG A 14 -12.96 8.89 -10.75
C ARG A 14 -12.70 8.67 -12.25
N ASP A 15 -13.15 9.59 -13.10
CA ASP A 15 -12.93 9.50 -14.56
C ASP A 15 -11.45 9.70 -14.92
N MET A 16 -10.75 10.58 -14.23
CA MET A 16 -9.30 10.75 -14.39
C MET A 16 -8.56 9.45 -14.04
N LEU A 17 -8.90 8.79 -12.94
CA LEU A 17 -8.32 7.49 -12.56
C LEU A 17 -8.57 6.41 -13.62
N LYS A 18 -9.81 6.32 -14.13
CA LYS A 18 -10.16 5.36 -15.21
C LYS A 18 -9.29 5.57 -16.44
N ILE A 19 -9.14 6.81 -16.90
CA ILE A 19 -8.35 7.14 -18.10
C ILE A 19 -6.87 6.82 -17.85
N SER A 20 -6.33 7.29 -16.70
CA SER A 20 -4.91 7.12 -16.38
C SER A 20 -4.52 5.64 -16.23
N LEU A 21 -5.29 4.88 -15.47
CA LEU A 21 -5.01 3.46 -15.24
C LEU A 21 -5.35 2.58 -16.45
N GLY A 22 -6.42 2.91 -17.19
CA GLY A 22 -6.81 2.17 -18.38
C GLY A 22 -5.80 2.27 -19.54
N SER A 23 -4.90 3.25 -19.50
CA SER A 23 -3.80 3.38 -20.48
C SER A 23 -2.56 2.55 -20.11
N ILE A 24 -2.53 1.95 -18.92
CA ILE A 24 -1.36 1.20 -18.43
C ILE A 24 -1.42 -0.25 -18.92
N PRO A 25 -0.35 -0.74 -19.57
CA PRO A 25 -0.28 -2.14 -19.96
C PRO A 25 -0.43 -3.09 -18.75
N ASN A 26 -1.14 -4.20 -18.95
CA ASN A 26 -1.41 -5.21 -17.92
C ASN A 26 -2.33 -4.78 -16.76
N MET A 27 -3.04 -3.66 -16.88
CA MET A 27 -4.13 -3.26 -15.97
C MET A 27 -5.47 -3.30 -16.69
N GLU A 28 -6.51 -3.72 -15.96
CA GLU A 28 -7.90 -3.74 -16.41
C GLU A 28 -8.77 -3.07 -15.35
N ILE A 29 -9.45 -1.99 -15.71
CA ILE A 29 -10.45 -1.38 -14.83
C ILE A 29 -11.75 -2.14 -15.03
N VAL A 30 -12.08 -3.01 -14.06
CA VAL A 30 -13.28 -3.85 -14.15
C VAL A 30 -14.56 -3.07 -13.92
N ASP A 31 -14.50 -2.05 -13.05
CA ASP A 31 -15.59 -1.08 -12.85
C ASP A 31 -15.08 0.15 -12.07
N ALA A 32 -15.94 1.20 -11.98
CA ALA A 32 -15.67 2.39 -11.19
C ALA A 32 -16.98 2.90 -10.57
N VAL A 33 -17.09 2.78 -9.25
CA VAL A 33 -18.29 3.07 -8.46
C VAL A 33 -18.09 4.26 -7.53
N SER A 34 -19.19 4.80 -6.97
CA SER A 34 -19.17 6.09 -6.25
C SER A 34 -19.38 5.97 -4.74
N ASP A 35 -19.70 4.80 -4.22
CA ASP A 35 -20.07 4.64 -2.82
C ASP A 35 -19.69 3.25 -2.28
N GLY A 36 -19.72 3.12 -0.94
CA GLY A 36 -19.29 1.92 -0.24
C GLY A 36 -20.20 0.71 -0.46
N HIS A 37 -21.51 0.89 -0.62
CA HIS A 37 -22.44 -0.21 -0.91
C HIS A 37 -22.17 -0.81 -2.29
N ALA A 38 -22.05 0.06 -3.30
CA ALA A 38 -21.70 -0.35 -4.66
C ALA A 38 -20.34 -1.05 -4.68
N ALA A 39 -19.35 -0.56 -3.91
CA ALA A 39 -18.04 -1.17 -3.80
C ALA A 39 -18.10 -2.62 -3.28
N ILE A 40 -18.84 -2.87 -2.19
CA ILE A 40 -19.02 -4.20 -1.60
C ILE A 40 -19.69 -5.14 -2.60
N GLN A 41 -20.76 -4.69 -3.23
CA GLN A 41 -21.50 -5.49 -4.20
C GLN A 41 -20.66 -5.83 -5.43
N THR A 42 -20.01 -4.83 -6.03
CA THR A 42 -19.19 -4.99 -7.24
C THR A 42 -17.95 -5.86 -6.96
N SER A 43 -17.31 -5.71 -5.81
CA SER A 43 -16.17 -6.56 -5.41
C SER A 43 -16.57 -8.03 -5.35
N SER A 44 -17.75 -8.34 -4.80
CA SER A 44 -18.23 -9.72 -4.73
C SER A 44 -18.61 -10.30 -6.10
N GLN A 45 -19.10 -9.47 -7.01
CA GLN A 45 -19.52 -9.90 -8.35
C GLN A 45 -18.36 -10.06 -9.32
N LEU A 46 -17.43 -9.09 -9.35
CA LEU A 46 -16.36 -9.01 -10.35
C LEU A 46 -15.02 -9.58 -9.86
N GLN A 47 -14.88 -9.77 -8.54
CA GLN A 47 -13.66 -10.31 -7.91
C GLN A 47 -12.38 -9.65 -8.45
N PRO A 48 -12.21 -8.33 -8.26
CA PRO A 48 -10.99 -7.64 -8.67
C PRO A 48 -9.79 -8.13 -7.86
N ASP A 49 -8.59 -8.02 -8.43
CA ASP A 49 -7.35 -8.29 -7.69
C ASP A 49 -7.06 -7.19 -6.67
N VAL A 50 -7.45 -5.94 -7.00
CA VAL A 50 -7.19 -4.74 -6.18
C VAL A 50 -8.40 -3.82 -6.18
N VAL A 51 -8.73 -3.29 -5.01
CA VAL A 51 -9.69 -2.18 -4.83
C VAL A 51 -8.94 -0.90 -4.48
N LEU A 52 -9.13 0.12 -5.30
CA LEU A 52 -8.64 1.47 -5.06
C LEU A 52 -9.78 2.26 -4.42
N MET A 53 -9.69 2.53 -3.11
CA MET A 53 -10.78 2.98 -2.26
C MET A 53 -10.53 4.37 -1.71
N ASP A 54 -11.37 5.32 -2.06
CA ASP A 54 -11.39 6.61 -1.36
C ASP A 54 -11.85 6.45 0.10
N ILE A 55 -11.12 7.05 1.02
CA ILE A 55 -11.49 7.05 2.44
C ILE A 55 -12.76 7.88 2.66
N GLU A 56 -12.89 9.01 1.96
CA GLU A 56 -13.94 10.01 2.17
C GLU A 56 -15.10 9.85 1.18
N LEU A 57 -15.74 8.69 1.14
CA LEU A 57 -16.88 8.43 0.23
C LEU A 57 -18.15 9.22 0.56
N GLY A 58 -18.22 9.86 1.74
CA GLY A 58 -19.35 10.72 2.10
C GLY A 58 -20.65 9.99 2.38
N GLY A 59 -20.60 8.72 2.81
CA GLY A 59 -21.80 7.91 3.09
C GLY A 59 -21.55 6.88 4.19
N ASP A 60 -22.53 6.04 4.43
CA ASP A 60 -22.47 4.86 5.29
C ASP A 60 -22.74 3.64 4.40
N PRO A 61 -21.80 2.67 4.27
CA PRO A 61 -20.46 2.69 4.88
C PRO A 61 -19.49 3.68 4.21
N ASN A 62 -18.59 4.27 5.02
CA ASN A 62 -17.44 5.01 4.50
C ASN A 62 -16.41 4.08 3.85
N GLY A 63 -15.34 4.64 3.24
CA GLY A 63 -14.37 3.82 2.50
C GLY A 63 -13.62 2.79 3.36
N ILE A 64 -13.33 3.09 4.64
CA ILE A 64 -12.66 2.16 5.55
C ILE A 64 -13.61 1.02 5.95
N GLU A 65 -14.85 1.33 6.26
CA GLU A 65 -15.88 0.32 6.64
C GLU A 65 -16.22 -0.59 5.47
N ALA A 66 -16.39 -0.01 4.28
CA ALA A 66 -16.58 -0.78 3.05
C ALA A 66 -15.38 -1.68 2.76
N GLY A 67 -14.16 -1.16 2.89
CA GLY A 67 -12.93 -1.91 2.72
C GLY A 67 -12.79 -3.06 3.71
N ARG A 68 -13.12 -2.86 5.00
CA ARG A 68 -13.14 -3.94 6.01
C ARG A 68 -14.14 -5.04 5.63
N THR A 69 -15.32 -4.66 5.18
CA THR A 69 -16.34 -5.62 4.73
C THR A 69 -15.83 -6.43 3.53
N ILE A 70 -15.23 -5.78 2.55
CA ILE A 70 -14.63 -6.43 1.38
C ILE A 70 -13.52 -7.39 1.81
N LYS A 71 -12.58 -6.95 2.65
CA LYS A 71 -11.46 -7.79 3.13
C LYS A 71 -11.91 -8.96 3.99
N SER A 72 -12.99 -8.81 4.76
CA SER A 72 -13.57 -9.91 5.54
C SER A 72 -14.14 -11.02 4.63
N ASN A 73 -14.73 -10.64 3.49
CA ASN A 73 -15.30 -11.59 2.54
C ASN A 73 -14.25 -12.13 1.55
N HIS A 74 -13.22 -11.35 1.23
CA HIS A 74 -12.17 -11.62 0.24
C HIS A 74 -10.79 -11.22 0.81
N PRO A 75 -10.20 -12.01 1.72
CA PRO A 75 -8.94 -11.67 2.41
C PRO A 75 -7.75 -11.45 1.48
N GLU A 76 -7.72 -12.14 0.34
CA GLU A 76 -6.64 -12.06 -0.68
C GLU A 76 -6.69 -10.78 -1.51
N MET A 77 -7.84 -10.10 -1.59
CA MET A 77 -8.01 -8.91 -2.42
C MET A 77 -7.15 -7.76 -1.91
N GLY A 78 -6.32 -7.19 -2.77
CA GLY A 78 -5.48 -6.04 -2.43
C GLY A 78 -6.33 -4.80 -2.13
N MET A 79 -6.00 -4.05 -1.07
CA MET A 79 -6.70 -2.83 -0.70
C MET A 79 -5.75 -1.63 -0.72
N ILE A 80 -6.12 -0.59 -1.43
CA ILE A 80 -5.38 0.68 -1.47
C ILE A 80 -6.32 1.78 -1.03
N LEU A 81 -6.00 2.44 0.08
CA LEU A 81 -6.71 3.62 0.52
C LEU A 81 -6.18 4.87 -0.21
N LEU A 82 -7.10 5.61 -0.81
CA LEU A 82 -6.85 6.96 -1.33
C LEU A 82 -7.26 8.00 -0.30
N SER A 83 -6.39 8.97 -0.02
CA SER A 83 -6.71 10.08 0.89
C SER A 83 -6.29 11.42 0.30
N ALA A 84 -7.11 12.45 0.52
CA ALA A 84 -6.73 13.83 0.21
C ALA A 84 -5.66 14.37 1.17
N HIS A 85 -5.54 13.81 2.37
CA HIS A 85 -4.72 14.33 3.46
C HIS A 85 -3.66 13.35 3.96
N LYS A 86 -2.54 13.90 4.48
CA LYS A 86 -1.46 13.14 5.13
C LYS A 86 -1.77 12.89 6.62
N GLU A 87 -2.95 12.38 6.91
CA GLU A 87 -3.35 12.19 8.31
C GLU A 87 -2.61 11.01 8.92
N ARG A 88 -1.87 11.28 10.01
CA ARG A 88 -1.15 10.24 10.77
C ARG A 88 -2.09 9.19 11.33
N GLU A 89 -3.35 9.56 11.57
CA GLU A 89 -4.35 8.65 12.09
C GLU A 89 -4.58 7.46 11.16
N TYR A 90 -4.80 7.69 9.87
CA TYR A 90 -4.97 6.59 8.89
C TYR A 90 -3.70 5.75 8.72
N VAL A 91 -2.54 6.40 8.75
CA VAL A 91 -1.25 5.69 8.70
C VAL A 91 -1.07 4.80 9.93
N SER A 92 -1.45 5.29 11.11
CA SER A 92 -1.41 4.51 12.37
C SER A 92 -2.40 3.35 12.36
N MET A 93 -3.58 3.52 11.74
CA MET A 93 -4.57 2.44 11.56
C MET A 93 -4.04 1.31 10.67
N ILE A 94 -3.28 1.64 9.62
CA ILE A 94 -2.65 0.63 8.75
C ILE A 94 -1.58 -0.17 9.50
N ALA A 95 -0.88 0.46 10.44
CA ALA A 95 0.09 -0.20 11.30
C ALA A 95 -0.55 -1.06 12.41
N SER A 96 -1.85 -0.88 12.68
CA SER A 96 -2.62 -1.71 13.59
C SER A 96 -3.07 -3.01 12.92
N ASP A 97 -3.48 -4.00 13.73
CA ASP A 97 -3.97 -5.28 13.21
C ASP A 97 -5.24 -5.14 12.35
N ASP A 98 -6.00 -4.05 12.52
CA ASP A 98 -7.26 -3.80 11.82
C ASP A 98 -7.12 -3.58 10.31
N LEU A 99 -6.04 -2.91 9.86
CA LEU A 99 -5.79 -2.58 8.45
C LEU A 99 -4.45 -3.13 7.95
N SER A 100 -3.98 -4.20 8.59
CA SER A 100 -2.71 -4.84 8.24
C SER A 100 -2.70 -5.33 6.79
N GLY A 101 -1.64 -4.97 6.06
CA GLY A 101 -1.47 -5.33 4.65
C GLY A 101 -2.16 -4.39 3.65
N TRP A 102 -2.85 -3.34 4.11
CA TRP A 102 -3.42 -2.33 3.22
C TRP A 102 -2.36 -1.34 2.76
N SER A 103 -2.53 -0.84 1.55
CA SER A 103 -1.70 0.22 0.99
C SER A 103 -2.35 1.59 1.19
N TYR A 104 -1.53 2.65 1.20
CA TYR A 104 -2.01 4.02 1.38
C TYR A 104 -1.36 4.96 0.37
N VAL A 105 -2.16 5.66 -0.41
CA VAL A 105 -1.73 6.58 -1.45
C VAL A 105 -2.47 7.92 -1.31
N LEU A 106 -1.74 9.01 -1.43
CA LEU A 106 -2.34 10.34 -1.42
C LEU A 106 -2.94 10.67 -2.79
N LYS A 107 -4.14 11.25 -2.82
CA LYS A 107 -4.79 11.70 -4.08
C LYS A 107 -3.89 12.64 -4.88
N GLN A 108 -3.10 13.50 -4.23
CA GLN A 108 -2.12 14.37 -4.90
C GLN A 108 -0.96 13.61 -5.57
N SER A 109 -0.64 12.42 -5.09
CA SER A 109 0.46 11.58 -5.62
C SER A 109 0.03 10.73 -6.82
N VAL A 110 -1.27 10.67 -7.14
CA VAL A 110 -1.81 9.95 -8.29
C VAL A 110 -1.31 10.52 -9.62
N THR A 111 -0.85 11.77 -9.64
CA THR A 111 -0.20 12.38 -10.81
C THR A 111 1.14 11.71 -11.17
N ASP A 112 1.79 11.04 -10.23
CA ASP A 112 2.90 10.11 -10.48
C ASP A 112 2.33 8.72 -10.81
N ALA A 113 2.06 8.47 -12.09
CA ALA A 113 1.55 7.19 -12.55
C ALA A 113 2.43 6.00 -12.08
N GLY A 114 3.76 6.18 -11.99
CA GLY A 114 4.67 5.15 -11.52
C GLY A 114 4.44 4.78 -10.03
N ALA A 115 4.13 5.75 -9.18
CA ALA A 115 3.82 5.49 -7.77
C ALA A 115 2.51 4.70 -7.62
N LEU A 116 1.46 5.08 -8.36
CA LEU A 116 0.19 4.38 -8.32
C LEU A 116 0.28 2.96 -8.89
N VAL A 117 1.02 2.76 -9.98
CA VAL A 117 1.29 1.44 -10.54
C VAL A 117 1.98 0.54 -9.53
N ARG A 118 3.04 1.01 -8.88
CA ARG A 118 3.74 0.25 -7.83
C ARG A 118 2.81 -0.14 -6.68
N ALA A 119 1.92 0.77 -6.26
CA ALA A 119 0.95 0.48 -5.21
C ALA A 119 -0.03 -0.62 -5.65
N ILE A 120 -0.55 -0.56 -6.88
CA ILE A 120 -1.49 -1.54 -7.41
C ILE A 120 -0.81 -2.91 -7.57
N GLU A 121 0.37 -2.97 -8.20
CA GLU A 121 1.12 -4.22 -8.37
C GLU A 121 1.54 -4.81 -7.02
N GLY A 122 1.96 -3.98 -6.08
CA GLY A 122 2.29 -4.40 -4.72
C GLY A 122 1.08 -4.98 -3.99
N ALA A 123 -0.05 -4.28 -4.00
CA ALA A 123 -1.29 -4.74 -3.37
C ALA A 123 -1.82 -6.04 -3.99
N ALA A 124 -1.74 -6.19 -5.31
CA ALA A 124 -2.09 -7.43 -6.01
C ALA A 124 -1.21 -8.63 -5.60
N CYS A 125 0.03 -8.35 -5.14
CA CYS A 125 0.94 -9.36 -4.58
C CYS A 125 0.83 -9.50 -3.05
N GLY A 126 -0.17 -8.89 -2.42
CA GLY A 126 -0.37 -8.92 -0.95
C GLY A 126 0.65 -8.08 -0.17
N LEU A 127 1.31 -7.11 -0.82
CA LEU A 127 2.24 -6.18 -0.16
C LEU A 127 1.51 -4.91 0.30
N ALA A 128 1.95 -4.36 1.43
CA ALA A 128 1.56 -3.02 1.87
C ALA A 128 2.50 -1.98 1.27
N VAL A 129 1.95 -1.00 0.54
CA VAL A 129 2.69 0.09 -0.10
C VAL A 129 2.22 1.42 0.45
N MET A 130 3.17 2.25 0.90
CA MET A 130 2.90 3.57 1.46
C MET A 130 3.28 4.68 0.50
N ASP A 131 2.49 5.73 0.49
CA ASP A 131 2.77 6.93 -0.29
C ASP A 131 4.18 7.48 -0.01
N GLN A 132 4.89 7.86 -1.06
CA GLN A 132 6.26 8.36 -0.97
C GLN A 132 6.37 9.61 -0.08
N GLY A 133 5.40 10.52 -0.15
CA GLY A 133 5.37 11.73 0.67
C GLY A 133 5.14 11.42 2.15
N VAL A 134 4.41 10.35 2.45
CA VAL A 134 4.21 9.85 3.82
C VAL A 134 5.50 9.21 4.33
N VAL A 135 6.07 8.28 3.58
CA VAL A 135 7.32 7.60 3.98
C VAL A 135 8.48 8.59 4.17
N ASN A 136 8.59 9.61 3.33
CA ASN A 136 9.64 10.63 3.47
C ASN A 136 9.51 11.47 4.76
N SER A 137 8.32 11.56 5.35
CA SER A 137 8.08 12.25 6.63
C SER A 137 8.30 11.34 7.84
N MET A 138 8.41 10.04 7.64
CA MET A 138 8.61 9.06 8.70
C MET A 138 10.03 9.13 9.27
N LYS A 139 10.14 9.10 10.59
CA LYS A 139 11.42 8.99 11.31
C LYS A 139 11.24 8.01 12.46
N PRO A 140 12.05 6.95 12.56
CA PRO A 140 11.99 6.02 13.67
C PRO A 140 12.10 6.75 15.02
N ARG A 141 11.25 6.41 15.96
CA ARG A 141 11.32 6.95 17.33
C ARG A 141 12.55 6.37 18.02
N ARG A 142 13.16 7.15 18.92
CA ARG A 142 14.28 6.66 19.75
C ARG A 142 13.80 5.47 20.60
N GLY A 143 14.53 4.35 20.49
CA GLY A 143 14.21 3.12 21.21
C GLY A 143 13.16 2.22 20.53
N SER A 144 12.73 2.55 19.31
CA SER A 144 11.90 1.65 18.49
C SER A 144 12.73 0.52 17.89
N ASP A 145 12.05 -0.55 17.45
CA ASP A 145 12.72 -1.73 16.87
C ASP A 145 13.57 -1.34 15.64
N THR A 146 13.08 -0.41 14.82
CA THR A 146 13.79 0.06 13.63
C THR A 146 14.88 1.09 13.91
N ALA A 147 14.98 1.62 15.13
CA ALA A 147 16.03 2.57 15.50
C ALA A 147 17.44 1.92 15.55
N GLY A 148 17.52 0.60 15.72
CA GLY A 148 18.78 -0.17 15.70
C GLY A 148 19.34 -0.40 14.29
N LEU A 149 18.55 -0.17 13.25
CA LEU A 149 18.98 -0.36 11.87
C LEU A 149 20.06 0.67 11.46
N THR A 150 21.06 0.23 10.73
CA THR A 150 22.06 1.12 10.13
C THR A 150 21.40 2.10 9.14
N PRO A 151 22.01 3.27 8.86
CA PRO A 151 21.46 4.23 7.89
C PRO A 151 21.17 3.59 6.54
N ARG A 152 22.01 2.66 6.08
CA ARG A 152 21.82 1.97 4.79
C ARG A 152 20.65 0.98 4.81
N GLN A 153 20.45 0.29 5.92
CA GLN A 153 19.28 -0.56 6.12
C GLN A 153 17.99 0.27 6.18
N GLN A 154 18.00 1.44 6.82
CA GLN A 154 16.86 2.36 6.86
C GLN A 154 16.50 2.89 5.45
N GLU A 155 17.51 3.22 4.61
CA GLU A 155 17.27 3.59 3.21
C GLU A 155 16.60 2.46 2.42
N VAL A 156 17.10 1.22 2.53
CA VAL A 156 16.51 0.04 1.88
C VAL A 156 15.09 -0.18 2.38
N LEU A 157 14.85 -0.11 3.69
CA LEU A 157 13.53 -0.28 4.29
C LEU A 157 12.53 0.81 3.83
N SER A 158 12.96 2.05 3.76
CA SER A 158 12.17 3.15 3.19
C SER A 158 11.75 2.87 1.74
N MET A 159 12.65 2.35 0.91
CA MET A 159 12.34 1.97 -0.47
C MET A 159 11.37 0.77 -0.53
N MET A 160 11.52 -0.21 0.36
CA MET A 160 10.57 -1.32 0.48
C MET A 160 9.16 -0.82 0.82
N ALA A 161 9.05 0.12 1.77
CA ALA A 161 7.77 0.72 2.16
C ALA A 161 7.10 1.51 1.02
N LYS A 162 7.88 2.07 0.11
CA LYS A 162 7.40 2.74 -1.12
C LYS A 162 7.02 1.76 -2.24
N GLY A 163 7.11 0.44 -2.02
CA GLY A 163 6.74 -0.59 -2.97
C GLY A 163 7.78 -0.91 -4.05
N TYR A 164 9.03 -0.43 -3.92
CA TYR A 164 10.08 -0.79 -4.88
C TYR A 164 10.48 -2.25 -4.75
N ASN A 165 10.65 -2.95 -5.89
CA ASN A 165 11.24 -4.28 -5.92
C ASN A 165 12.79 -4.21 -5.75
N ASN A 166 13.44 -5.35 -5.55
CA ASN A 166 14.88 -5.39 -5.26
C ASN A 166 15.74 -4.81 -6.39
N SER A 167 15.34 -4.99 -7.65
CA SER A 167 16.08 -4.41 -8.79
C SER A 167 15.98 -2.89 -8.79
N SER A 168 14.79 -2.35 -8.60
CA SER A 168 14.60 -0.89 -8.54
C SER A 168 15.27 -0.27 -7.31
N ILE A 169 15.28 -0.96 -6.16
CA ILE A 169 16.06 -0.53 -4.99
C ILE A 169 17.55 -0.49 -5.32
N ALA A 170 18.05 -1.50 -5.99
CA ALA A 170 19.46 -1.58 -6.40
C ALA A 170 19.86 -0.42 -7.32
N GLU A 171 19.03 -0.12 -8.32
CA GLU A 171 19.22 1.00 -9.24
C GLU A 171 19.22 2.36 -8.52
N ASN A 172 18.20 2.61 -7.70
CA ASN A 172 18.03 3.89 -6.98
C ASN A 172 19.15 4.14 -5.95
N LEU A 173 19.66 3.09 -5.32
CA LEU A 173 20.68 3.19 -4.28
C LEU A 173 22.10 2.94 -4.81
N VAL A 174 22.26 2.74 -6.14
CA VAL A 174 23.55 2.42 -6.79
C VAL A 174 24.22 1.21 -6.12
N LEU A 175 23.46 0.11 -6.02
CA LEU A 175 23.87 -1.17 -5.42
C LEU A 175 23.72 -2.32 -6.42
N GLY A 176 24.36 -3.44 -6.15
CA GLY A 176 24.02 -4.71 -6.80
C GLY A 176 22.76 -5.32 -6.16
N THR A 177 21.93 -6.01 -6.95
CA THR A 177 20.71 -6.69 -6.45
C THR A 177 21.03 -7.64 -5.30
N LYS A 178 22.15 -8.36 -5.37
CA LYS A 178 22.61 -9.24 -4.29
C LYS A 178 22.89 -8.51 -2.98
N SER A 179 23.43 -7.29 -3.07
CA SER A 179 23.65 -6.45 -1.88
C SER A 179 22.33 -6.02 -1.25
N VAL A 180 21.32 -5.68 -2.07
CA VAL A 180 19.97 -5.36 -1.58
C VAL A 180 19.34 -6.56 -0.87
N GLU A 181 19.44 -7.76 -1.43
CA GLU A 181 18.98 -9.00 -0.78
C GLU A 181 19.66 -9.21 0.59
N ASN A 182 20.98 -8.99 0.67
CA ASN A 182 21.72 -9.10 1.91
C ASN A 182 21.25 -8.07 2.95
N TYR A 183 21.00 -6.82 2.56
CA TYR A 183 20.44 -5.80 3.45
C TYR A 183 19.02 -6.19 3.94
N ILE A 184 18.17 -6.68 3.07
CA ILE A 184 16.81 -7.14 3.43
C ILE A 184 16.88 -8.28 4.44
N ASN A 185 17.74 -9.28 4.20
CA ASN A 185 17.92 -10.40 5.12
C ASN A 185 18.46 -9.93 6.48
N ALA A 186 19.41 -9.00 6.49
CA ALA A 186 19.93 -8.41 7.73
C ALA A 186 18.86 -7.62 8.49
N ILE A 187 17.97 -6.89 7.80
CA ILE A 187 16.82 -6.21 8.42
C ILE A 187 15.88 -7.22 9.05
N TYR A 188 15.55 -8.33 8.36
CA TYR A 188 14.69 -9.37 8.91
C TYR A 188 15.28 -10.02 10.16
N GLN A 189 16.60 -10.24 10.19
CA GLN A 189 17.30 -10.78 11.35
C GLN A 189 17.30 -9.80 12.53
N GLU A 190 17.62 -8.52 12.29
CA GLU A 190 17.66 -7.48 13.33
C GLU A 190 16.29 -7.28 13.99
N LEU A 191 15.23 -7.32 13.19
CA LEU A 191 13.86 -7.17 13.68
C LEU A 191 13.24 -8.49 14.14
N HIS A 192 14.03 -9.57 14.24
CA HIS A 192 13.57 -10.90 14.67
C HIS A 192 12.33 -11.42 13.92
N LEU A 193 12.18 -11.04 12.66
CA LEU A 193 11.07 -11.47 11.82
C LEU A 193 11.32 -12.89 11.30
N GLY A 194 10.76 -13.87 11.99
CA GLY A 194 10.81 -15.29 11.61
C GLY A 194 9.70 -15.67 10.63
N HIS A 195 9.83 -16.83 9.98
CA HIS A 195 8.82 -17.40 9.07
C HIS A 195 7.52 -17.87 9.76
N ASN A 196 7.32 -17.54 11.04
CA ASN A 196 6.22 -18.06 11.86
C ASN A 196 4.97 -17.17 11.88
N GLY A 197 4.88 -16.13 11.04
CA GLY A 197 3.72 -15.25 10.96
C GLY A 197 2.81 -15.56 9.77
N ASN A 198 1.52 -15.21 9.88
CA ASN A 198 0.54 -15.33 8.79
C ASN A 198 0.77 -14.34 7.64
N LEU A 199 1.70 -13.39 7.80
CA LEU A 199 2.01 -12.35 6.82
C LEU A 199 3.39 -12.60 6.19
N HIS A 200 3.51 -12.22 4.92
CA HIS A 200 4.79 -12.23 4.22
C HIS A 200 5.83 -11.34 4.97
N PRO A 201 7.10 -11.78 5.16
CA PRO A 201 8.11 -11.03 5.92
C PRO A 201 8.29 -9.58 5.46
N ARG A 202 8.16 -9.32 4.16
CA ARG A 202 8.22 -7.98 3.60
C ARG A 202 7.08 -7.08 4.10
N VAL A 203 5.88 -7.62 4.28
CA VAL A 203 4.74 -6.89 4.85
C VAL A 203 4.99 -6.61 6.32
N GLN A 204 5.42 -7.61 7.09
CA GLN A 204 5.70 -7.46 8.52
C GLN A 204 6.73 -6.34 8.79
N VAL A 205 7.84 -6.30 8.04
CA VAL A 205 8.87 -5.28 8.23
C VAL A 205 8.38 -3.88 7.87
N VAL A 206 7.56 -3.76 6.82
CA VAL A 206 6.98 -2.46 6.43
C VAL A 206 6.00 -1.98 7.51
N LEU A 207 5.15 -2.86 8.04
CA LEU A 207 4.23 -2.52 9.13
C LEU A 207 4.98 -2.12 10.41
N THR A 208 6.06 -2.81 10.77
CA THR A 208 6.92 -2.43 11.90
C THR A 208 7.51 -1.04 11.68
N TYR A 209 8.01 -0.75 10.48
CA TYR A 209 8.55 0.56 10.13
C TYR A 209 7.51 1.68 10.25
N ILE A 210 6.28 1.43 9.77
CA ILE A 210 5.17 2.40 9.88
C ILE A 210 4.84 2.66 11.34
N ARG A 211 4.65 1.61 12.14
CA ARG A 211 4.33 1.68 13.57
C ARG A 211 5.38 2.46 14.37
N ASP A 212 6.65 2.22 14.07
CA ASP A 212 7.78 2.86 14.75
C ASP A 212 7.95 4.34 14.38
N SER A 213 7.37 4.76 13.26
CA SER A 213 7.53 6.09 12.69
C SER A 213 6.26 6.95 12.76
N ALA A 214 5.11 6.36 13.07
CA ALA A 214 3.82 7.04 13.29
C ALA A 214 3.74 7.59 14.71
#